data_512956eb2ee2bdf9bd4f41e46b28f32f
#
_entry.id   512956eb2ee2bdf9bd4f41e46b28f32f
#
_cell.length_a   1.000
_cell.length_b   1.000
_cell.length_c   1.000
_cell.angle_alpha   90.00
_cell.angle_beta   90.00
_cell.angle_gamma   90.00
#
_symmetry.space_group_name_H-M   'P 1'
#
loop_
_entity.id
_entity.type
_entity.pdbx_description
1 polymer ?
#
loop_
_entity_poly.entity_id
_entity_poly.type
_entity_poly.pdbx_seq_one_letter_code
_entity_poly.pdbx_strand_id
1 'polypeptide(L)'
;GLGDVYKRQDLTLTALRGKVVLLNFWATWCGPCLRELAPEALPKIILERFAADSEFVFLPVAYTDSKESLDKFFAGDEQQNYAYLRDLTAMDPDKRVFGLYAEQGVPRSFVIDRNGRIVLGSLGAAQEELERIAAAIEKELSR
;
A
#
# COMPACT_ATOMS: atom_id res chain seq x y z
N GLY A 1 -10.09 -13.17 -2.83
CA GLY A 1 -9.68 -12.05 -1.97
C GLY A 1 -8.24 -11.67 -2.12
N LEU A 2 -7.81 -10.68 -1.41
CA LEU A 2 -6.46 -10.11 -1.45
C LEU A 2 -5.55 -10.68 -0.35
N GLY A 3 -5.67 -11.95 -0.02
CA GLY A 3 -5.00 -12.51 1.13
C GLY A 3 -5.78 -12.21 2.40
N ASP A 4 -5.16 -12.45 3.55
CA ASP A 4 -5.83 -12.24 4.83
C ASP A 4 -5.86 -10.77 5.20
N VAL A 5 -6.94 -10.35 5.86
CA VAL A 5 -7.11 -8.98 6.34
C VAL A 5 -6.66 -8.91 7.79
N TYR A 6 -5.81 -7.94 8.12
CA TYR A 6 -5.24 -7.85 9.47
C TYR A 6 -6.27 -7.31 10.49
N LYS A 7 -6.71 -6.06 10.31
CA LYS A 7 -7.67 -5.41 11.23
C LYS A 7 -8.90 -4.83 10.54
N ARG A 8 -8.98 -4.97 9.23
CA ARG A 8 -10.07 -4.38 8.44
C ARG A 8 -11.03 -5.46 7.98
N GLN A 9 -12.20 -5.06 7.52
CA GLN A 9 -13.18 -5.99 6.96
C GLN A 9 -12.67 -6.56 5.64
N ASP A 10 -13.18 -7.72 5.27
CA ASP A 10 -12.82 -8.38 4.03
C ASP A 10 -13.00 -7.45 2.84
N LEU A 11 -12.01 -7.52 1.93
CA LEU A 11 -11.97 -6.69 0.77
C LEU A 11 -11.65 -7.55 -0.45
N THR A 12 -12.39 -7.37 -1.53
CA THR A 12 -12.11 -8.05 -2.78
C THR A 12 -11.68 -7.03 -3.83
N LEU A 13 -10.87 -7.47 -4.80
CA LEU A 13 -10.49 -6.60 -5.92
C LEU A 13 -11.70 -6.15 -6.70
N THR A 14 -12.73 -7.00 -6.80
CA THR A 14 -13.98 -6.64 -7.49
C THR A 14 -14.66 -5.45 -6.82
N ALA A 15 -14.61 -5.39 -5.48
CA ALA A 15 -15.21 -4.28 -4.73
C ALA A 15 -14.48 -2.95 -4.97
N LEU A 16 -13.24 -3.00 -5.49
CA LEU A 16 -12.44 -1.81 -5.78
C LEU A 16 -12.59 -1.31 -7.21
N ARG A 17 -13.35 -2.01 -8.05
CA ARG A 17 -13.60 -1.55 -9.39
C ARG A 17 -14.33 -0.21 -9.38
N GLY A 18 -13.93 0.67 -10.28
CA GLY A 18 -14.43 2.04 -10.31
C GLY A 18 -13.58 2.99 -9.47
N LYS A 19 -12.70 2.45 -8.64
CA LYS A 19 -11.79 3.25 -7.81
C LYS A 19 -10.38 3.24 -8.40
N VAL A 20 -9.61 4.28 -8.11
CA VAL A 20 -8.17 4.31 -8.40
C VAL A 20 -7.46 3.80 -7.16
N VAL A 21 -6.66 2.75 -7.31
CA VAL A 21 -6.05 2.05 -6.17
C VAL A 21 -4.54 2.22 -6.20
N LEU A 22 -3.97 2.57 -5.05
CA LEU A 22 -2.54 2.46 -4.81
C LEU A 22 -2.32 1.19 -3.98
N LEU A 23 -1.79 0.16 -4.62
CA LEU A 23 -1.44 -1.10 -3.98
C LEU A 23 0.04 -1.03 -3.60
N ASN A 24 0.34 -1.16 -2.31
CA ASN A 24 1.70 -1.07 -1.80
C ASN A 24 2.05 -2.33 -1.01
N PHE A 25 3.09 -3.02 -1.45
CA PHE A 25 3.62 -4.17 -0.71
C PHE A 25 4.75 -3.70 0.19
N TRP A 26 4.69 -4.05 1.47
CA TRP A 26 5.67 -3.67 2.48
C TRP A 26 5.91 -4.83 3.45
N ALA A 27 6.88 -4.69 4.32
CA ALA A 27 7.13 -5.68 5.37
C ALA A 27 7.71 -4.99 6.59
N THR A 28 7.44 -5.55 7.77
CA THR A 28 7.94 -4.99 9.03
C THR A 28 9.46 -5.02 9.14
N TRP A 29 10.10 -5.96 8.45
CA TRP A 29 11.55 -6.12 8.43
C TRP A 29 12.25 -5.31 7.34
N CYS A 30 11.52 -4.62 6.51
CA CYS A 30 12.06 -3.94 5.33
C CYS A 30 12.35 -2.48 5.61
N GLY A 31 13.62 -2.13 5.80
CA GLY A 31 14.02 -0.74 6.06
C GLY A 31 13.56 0.25 5.01
N PRO A 32 13.80 0.00 3.72
CA PRO A 32 13.31 0.90 2.66
C PRO A 32 11.81 1.07 2.66
N CYS A 33 11.04 0.01 2.97
CA CYS A 33 9.58 0.09 3.07
C CYS A 33 9.18 1.06 4.18
N LEU A 34 9.83 0.97 5.34
CA LEU A 34 9.51 1.83 6.48
C LEU A 34 9.89 3.28 6.22
N ARG A 35 10.96 3.51 5.46
CA ARG A 35 11.31 4.88 5.04
C ARG A 35 10.25 5.46 4.10
N GLU A 36 9.74 4.65 3.18
CA GLU A 36 8.68 5.08 2.26
C GLU A 36 7.38 5.41 3.00
N LEU A 37 7.05 4.61 4.01
CA LEU A 37 5.80 4.72 4.76
C LEU A 37 5.87 5.67 5.95
N ALA A 38 7.05 6.25 6.22
CA ALA A 38 7.21 7.23 7.29
C ALA A 38 6.37 8.48 7.02
N PRO A 39 5.96 9.22 8.06
CA PRO A 39 5.00 10.33 7.91
C PRO A 39 5.36 11.37 6.85
N GLU A 40 6.65 11.67 6.66
CA GLU A 40 7.10 12.70 5.72
C GLU A 40 7.14 12.21 4.27
N ALA A 41 7.06 10.90 4.05
CA ALA A 41 7.19 10.31 2.71
C ALA A 41 5.83 10.05 2.07
N LEU A 42 5.46 8.82 1.88
CA LEU A 42 4.20 8.47 1.19
C LEU A 42 2.97 9.11 1.84
N PRO A 43 2.81 9.12 3.17
CA PRO A 43 1.66 9.78 3.75
C PRO A 43 1.53 11.25 3.37
N LYS A 44 2.62 12.01 3.44
CA LYS A 44 2.59 13.43 3.13
C LYS A 44 2.47 13.70 1.63
N ILE A 45 3.22 12.99 0.81
CA ILE A 45 3.28 13.24 -0.63
C ILE A 45 2.03 12.73 -1.35
N ILE A 46 1.47 11.62 -0.90
CA ILE A 46 0.37 10.95 -1.59
C ILE A 46 -0.92 10.96 -0.78
N LEU A 47 -0.91 10.40 0.42
CA LEU A 47 -2.16 10.16 1.16
C LEU A 47 -2.86 11.46 1.54
N GLU A 48 -2.14 12.47 2.01
CA GLU A 48 -2.73 13.77 2.32
C GLU A 48 -3.33 14.44 1.09
N ARG A 49 -2.65 14.32 -0.04
CA ARG A 49 -3.07 14.95 -1.29
C ARG A 49 -4.42 14.42 -1.78
N PHE A 50 -4.66 13.12 -1.61
CA PHE A 50 -5.88 12.48 -2.10
C PHE A 50 -6.87 12.09 -1.01
N ALA A 51 -6.65 12.55 0.23
CA ALA A 51 -7.45 12.15 1.38
C ALA A 51 -8.94 12.47 1.24
N ALA A 52 -9.27 13.55 0.56
CA ALA A 52 -10.66 13.97 0.39
C ALA A 52 -11.36 13.30 -0.80
N ASP A 53 -10.62 12.56 -1.62
CA ASP A 53 -11.18 11.93 -2.80
C ASP A 53 -11.68 10.53 -2.48
N SER A 54 -12.99 10.36 -2.45
CA SER A 54 -13.61 9.07 -2.12
C SER A 54 -13.38 8.00 -3.20
N GLU A 55 -12.88 8.40 -4.36
CA GLU A 55 -12.58 7.47 -5.46
C GLU A 55 -11.17 6.91 -5.39
N PHE A 56 -10.36 7.40 -4.47
CA PHE A 56 -9.00 6.90 -4.24
C PHE A 56 -8.97 5.92 -3.07
N VAL A 57 -8.31 4.80 -3.25
CA VAL A 57 -8.11 3.79 -2.21
C VAL A 57 -6.63 3.46 -2.06
N PHE A 58 -6.11 3.61 -0.84
CA PHE A 58 -4.78 3.14 -0.49
C PHE A 58 -4.89 1.74 0.10
N LEU A 59 -4.21 0.78 -0.49
CA LEU A 59 -4.25 -0.62 -0.06
C LEU A 59 -2.84 -1.12 0.23
N PRO A 60 -2.38 -0.99 1.48
CA PRO A 60 -1.10 -1.60 1.87
C PRO A 60 -1.29 -3.09 2.14
N VAL A 61 -0.33 -3.89 1.70
CA VAL A 61 -0.33 -5.34 1.90
C VAL A 61 1.00 -5.74 2.54
N ALA A 62 0.95 -6.28 3.75
CA ALA A 62 2.13 -6.74 4.46
C ALA A 62 2.57 -8.08 3.87
N TYR A 63 3.74 -8.07 3.27
CA TYR A 63 4.33 -9.17 2.54
C TYR A 63 5.17 -10.02 3.51
N THR A 64 4.90 -11.31 3.55
CA THR A 64 5.54 -12.29 4.45
C THR A 64 5.22 -12.16 5.93
N ASP A 65 4.66 -11.08 6.39
CA ASP A 65 4.33 -10.91 7.81
C ASP A 65 3.12 -11.73 8.24
N SER A 66 3.20 -12.27 9.45
CA SER A 66 2.08 -12.93 10.12
C SER A 66 1.34 -11.91 10.99
N LYS A 67 0.17 -12.31 11.50
CA LYS A 67 -0.57 -11.50 12.46
C LYS A 67 0.31 -11.17 13.68
N GLU A 68 1.06 -12.16 14.15
CA GLU A 68 1.94 -12.01 15.31
C GLU A 68 3.04 -10.99 15.07
N SER A 69 3.69 -11.05 13.90
CA SER A 69 4.76 -10.10 13.58
C SER A 69 4.21 -8.68 13.42
N LEU A 70 3.02 -8.54 12.85
CA LEU A 70 2.37 -7.22 12.73
C LEU A 70 1.96 -6.68 14.10
N ASP A 71 1.37 -7.51 14.97
CA ASP A 71 1.01 -7.09 16.32
C ASP A 71 2.24 -6.58 17.08
N LYS A 72 3.34 -7.32 16.98
CA LYS A 72 4.60 -6.95 17.64
C LYS A 72 5.16 -5.65 17.08
N PHE A 73 5.12 -5.49 15.77
CA PHE A 73 5.60 -4.28 15.12
C PHE A 73 4.83 -3.03 15.59
N PHE A 74 3.50 -3.10 15.58
CA PHE A 74 2.69 -1.96 16.00
C PHE A 74 2.79 -1.68 17.49
N ALA A 75 2.95 -2.71 18.32
CA ALA A 75 3.19 -2.52 19.75
C ALA A 75 4.52 -1.83 20.03
N GLY A 76 5.53 -2.06 19.17
CA GLY A 76 6.83 -1.44 19.29
C GLY A 76 6.95 -0.05 18.68
N ASP A 77 5.91 0.41 17.98
CA ASP A 77 5.89 1.72 17.31
C ASP A 77 5.48 2.81 18.31
N GLU A 78 6.39 3.14 19.22
CA GLU A 78 6.11 4.07 20.32
C GLU A 78 5.72 5.47 19.85
N GLN A 79 6.25 5.92 18.73
CA GLN A 79 5.96 7.24 18.18
C GLN A 79 4.73 7.27 17.29
N GLN A 80 4.08 6.13 17.12
CA GLN A 80 2.88 5.98 16.29
C GLN A 80 3.08 6.43 14.83
N ASN A 81 4.29 6.27 14.32
CA ASN A 81 4.61 6.65 12.94
C ASN A 81 3.87 5.80 11.90
N TYR A 82 3.53 4.57 12.27
CA TYR A 82 2.91 3.61 11.36
C TYR A 82 1.52 3.18 11.81
N ALA A 83 0.96 3.86 12.82
CA ALA A 83 -0.35 3.48 13.36
C ALA A 83 -1.45 3.49 12.30
N TYR A 84 -1.35 4.36 11.31
CA TYR A 84 -2.35 4.43 10.24
C TYR A 84 -2.41 3.14 9.41
N LEU A 85 -1.32 2.38 9.34
CA LEU A 85 -1.28 1.11 8.61
C LEU A 85 -2.04 0.00 9.33
N ARG A 86 -2.16 0.08 10.65
CA ARG A 86 -2.75 -1.02 11.42
C ARG A 86 -4.17 -1.36 10.96
N ASP A 87 -4.97 -0.35 10.64
CA ASP A 87 -6.37 -0.56 10.25
C ASP A 87 -6.54 -0.69 8.74
N LEU A 88 -5.48 -0.47 7.96
CA LEU A 88 -5.53 -0.49 6.50
C LEU A 88 -4.89 -1.71 5.89
N THR A 89 -3.89 -2.29 6.55
CA THR A 89 -3.07 -3.32 5.90
C THR A 89 -3.75 -4.67 5.83
N ALA A 90 -3.60 -5.32 4.68
CA ALA A 90 -3.91 -6.72 4.51
C ALA A 90 -2.62 -7.53 4.73
N MET A 91 -2.74 -8.85 4.85
CA MET A 91 -1.59 -9.74 5.05
C MET A 91 -1.42 -10.67 3.86
N ASP A 92 -0.17 -10.92 3.51
CA ASP A 92 0.18 -11.86 2.44
C ASP A 92 1.36 -12.74 2.89
N PRO A 93 1.16 -13.56 3.95
CA PRO A 93 2.27 -14.29 4.56
C PRO A 93 2.96 -15.28 3.62
N ASP A 94 2.25 -15.85 2.68
CA ASP A 94 2.77 -16.82 1.73
C ASP A 94 3.12 -16.23 0.37
N LYS A 95 3.10 -14.91 0.26
CA LYS A 95 3.40 -14.18 -0.99
C LYS A 95 2.45 -14.54 -2.14
N ARG A 96 1.26 -14.97 -1.85
CA ARG A 96 0.29 -15.36 -2.90
C ARG A 96 -0.18 -14.17 -3.72
N VAL A 97 -0.48 -13.08 -3.05
CA VAL A 97 -0.91 -11.86 -3.73
C VAL A 97 0.28 -11.19 -4.38
N PHE A 98 1.40 -11.05 -3.66
CA PHE A 98 2.63 -10.47 -4.19
C PHE A 98 3.06 -11.17 -5.49
N GLY A 99 3.01 -12.51 -5.52
CA GLY A 99 3.41 -13.29 -6.68
C GLY A 99 2.62 -13.02 -7.94
N LEU A 100 1.42 -12.44 -7.82
CA LEU A 100 0.61 -12.06 -8.98
C LEU A 100 1.12 -10.77 -9.63
N TYR A 101 1.92 -9.98 -8.92
CA TYR A 101 2.38 -8.66 -9.37
C TYR A 101 3.89 -8.58 -9.58
N ALA A 102 4.67 -9.34 -8.83
CA ALA A 102 6.12 -9.26 -8.87
C ALA A 102 6.76 -10.58 -8.45
N GLU A 103 8.03 -10.76 -8.78
CA GLU A 103 8.78 -11.96 -8.39
C GLU A 103 9.51 -11.76 -7.07
N GLN A 104 10.10 -10.60 -6.86
CA GLN A 104 10.85 -10.31 -5.64
C GLN A 104 11.02 -8.80 -5.48
N GLY A 105 11.35 -8.42 -4.27
CA GLY A 105 11.72 -7.04 -3.95
C GLY A 105 10.56 -6.21 -3.40
N VAL A 106 10.81 -5.63 -2.24
CA VAL A 106 9.93 -4.63 -1.63
C VAL A 106 10.81 -3.44 -1.24
N PRO A 107 10.28 -2.22 -1.18
CA PRO A 107 8.88 -1.85 -1.43
C PRO A 107 8.49 -1.94 -2.91
N ARG A 108 7.24 -2.31 -3.15
CA ARG A 108 6.65 -2.36 -4.49
C ARG A 108 5.31 -1.66 -4.45
N SER A 109 5.09 -0.76 -5.39
CA SER A 109 3.81 -0.06 -5.50
C SER A 109 3.26 -0.16 -6.90
N PHE A 110 1.93 -0.26 -6.99
CA PHE A 110 1.23 -0.32 -8.27
C PHE A 110 0.05 0.62 -8.22
N VAL A 111 -0.10 1.44 -9.26
CA VAL A 111 -1.30 2.25 -9.45
C VAL A 111 -2.21 1.45 -10.38
N ILE A 112 -3.43 1.24 -9.92
CA ILE A 112 -4.43 0.45 -10.63
C ILE A 112 -5.60 1.37 -10.99
N ASP A 113 -5.98 1.37 -12.26
CA ASP A 113 -7.04 2.25 -12.74
C ASP A 113 -8.44 1.73 -12.37
N ARG A 114 -9.47 2.48 -12.75
CA ARG A 114 -10.86 2.15 -12.42
C ARG A 114 -11.34 0.84 -13.03
N ASN A 115 -10.64 0.35 -14.04
CA ASN A 115 -10.97 -0.91 -14.72
C ASN A 115 -10.17 -2.09 -14.18
N GLY A 116 -9.34 -1.87 -13.14
CA GLY A 116 -8.53 -2.91 -12.55
C GLY A 116 -7.22 -3.17 -13.28
N ARG A 117 -6.78 -2.27 -14.14
CA ARG A 117 -5.53 -2.43 -14.90
C ARG A 117 -4.40 -1.69 -14.22
N ILE A 118 -3.20 -2.28 -14.24
CA ILE A 118 -2.00 -1.65 -13.73
C ILE A 118 -1.54 -0.59 -14.73
N VAL A 119 -1.47 0.66 -14.29
CA VAL A 119 -0.99 1.77 -15.14
C VAL A 119 0.40 2.24 -14.75
N LEU A 120 0.90 1.85 -13.57
CA LEU A 120 2.24 2.18 -13.11
C LEU A 120 2.73 1.12 -12.13
N GLY A 121 3.98 0.69 -12.29
CA GLY A 121 4.66 -0.12 -11.30
C GLY A 121 5.92 0.62 -10.83
N SER A 122 6.21 0.53 -9.55
CA SER A 122 7.35 1.22 -8.94
C SER A 122 8.07 0.32 -7.97
N LEU A 123 9.40 0.40 -7.95
CA LEU A 123 10.24 -0.29 -6.99
C LEU A 123 11.09 0.75 -6.27
N GLY A 124 11.06 0.71 -4.94
CA GLY A 124 11.88 1.60 -4.12
C GLY A 124 11.08 2.73 -3.50
N ALA A 125 11.80 3.59 -2.77
CA ALA A 125 11.22 4.57 -1.87
C ALA A 125 11.69 6.00 -2.14
N ALA A 126 12.33 6.25 -3.27
CA ALA A 126 12.85 7.58 -3.58
C ALA A 126 11.72 8.59 -3.74
N GLN A 127 11.98 9.84 -3.35
CA GLN A 127 11.01 10.89 -3.46
C GLN A 127 10.49 11.07 -4.89
N GLU A 128 11.38 10.94 -5.87
CA GLU A 128 11.00 11.04 -7.28
C GLU A 128 9.98 9.98 -7.68
N GLU A 129 10.12 8.76 -7.13
CA GLU A 129 9.16 7.69 -7.38
C GLU A 129 7.82 7.99 -6.73
N LEU A 130 7.81 8.55 -5.53
CA LEU A 130 6.57 8.94 -4.86
C LEU A 130 5.84 10.03 -5.64
N GLU A 131 6.56 11.00 -6.17
CA GLU A 131 5.97 12.05 -7.00
C GLU A 131 5.41 11.48 -8.31
N ARG A 132 6.09 10.52 -8.89
CA ARG A 132 5.65 9.85 -10.11
C ARG A 132 4.36 9.04 -9.86
N ILE A 133 4.28 8.38 -8.71
CA ILE A 133 3.07 7.67 -8.28
C ILE A 133 1.92 8.65 -8.10
N ALA A 134 2.16 9.77 -7.41
CA ALA A 134 1.14 10.79 -7.17
C ALA A 134 0.60 11.35 -8.50
N ALA A 135 1.48 11.60 -9.47
CA ALA A 135 1.07 12.10 -10.78
C ALA A 135 0.18 11.08 -11.53
N ALA A 136 0.51 9.80 -11.43
CA ALA A 136 -0.29 8.75 -12.05
C ALA A 136 -1.69 8.66 -11.41
N ILE A 137 -1.76 8.74 -10.08
CA ILE A 137 -3.04 8.73 -9.37
C ILE A 137 -3.90 9.91 -9.79
N GLU A 138 -3.33 11.11 -9.81
CA GLU A 138 -4.05 12.32 -10.21
C GLU A 138 -4.61 12.20 -11.62
N LYS A 139 -3.81 11.68 -12.54
CA LYS A 139 -4.23 11.47 -13.92
C LYS A 139 -5.43 10.49 -14.00
N GLU A 140 -5.37 9.38 -13.28
CA GLU A 140 -6.45 8.40 -13.32
C GLU A 140 -7.71 8.91 -12.62
N LEU A 141 -7.57 9.71 -11.57
CA LEU A 141 -8.74 10.28 -10.89
C LEU A 141 -9.47 11.31 -11.76
N SER A 142 -8.76 11.97 -12.68
CA SER A 142 -9.37 12.96 -13.57
C SER A 142 -10.03 12.37 -14.81
N ARG A 143 -9.97 11.07 -14.98
CA ARG A 143 -10.62 10.41 -16.13
C ARG A 143 -12.09 10.12 -15.90
#